data_50bed163777132faf5e94dbd2144ef6d
#
_entry.id   50bed163777132faf5e94dbd2144ef6d
#
_cell.length_a   1.000
_cell.length_b   1.000
_cell.length_c   1.000
_cell.angle_alpha   90.00
_cell.angle_beta   90.00
_cell.angle_gamma   90.00
#
_symmetry.space_group_name_H-M   'P 1'
#
loop_
_entity.id
_entity.type
_entity.pdbx_description
1 polymer ?
#
loop_
_entity_poly.entity_id
_entity_poly.type
_entity_poly.pdbx_seq_one_letter_code
_entity_poly.pdbx_strand_id
1 'polypeptide(L)' 'MNFREPMKRLVRDARTGKFLGGNGRWTKRIDRALDFPHMMHVVHTCLLHGLRDVEVVLHFGDRMKTVPLHCR' A
#
# COMPACT_ATOMS: atom_id res chain seq x y z
N MET A 1 3.96 -13.85 25.61
CA MET A 1 3.21 -13.99 24.36
C MET A 1 3.11 -12.66 23.65
N ASN A 2 3.39 -12.66 22.38
CA ASN A 2 3.35 -11.44 21.59
C ASN A 2 2.07 -11.38 20.79
N PHE A 3 1.28 -10.39 21.08
CA PHE A 3 0.18 -10.06 20.23
C PHE A 3 0.65 -9.06 19.21
N ARG A 4 0.56 -9.43 17.95
CA ARG A 4 0.77 -8.48 16.90
C ARG A 4 -0.58 -8.16 16.30
N GLU A 5 -0.88 -6.88 16.26
CA GLU A 5 -1.98 -6.46 15.44
C GLU A 5 -1.65 -6.79 13.99
N PRO A 6 -2.60 -7.33 13.23
CA PRO A 6 -2.36 -7.59 11.82
C PRO A 6 -1.97 -6.27 11.14
N MET A 7 -0.82 -6.29 10.50
CA MET A 7 -0.37 -5.14 9.75
C MET A 7 -0.65 -5.37 8.28
N LYS A 8 -1.34 -4.43 7.67
CA LYS A 8 -1.55 -4.42 6.23
C LYS A 8 -0.59 -3.45 5.59
N ARG A 9 -0.06 -3.85 4.47
CA ARG A 9 0.86 -3.02 3.69
C ARG A 9 0.17 -2.65 2.39
N LEU A 10 -0.21 -1.37 2.27
CA LEU A 10 -1.03 -0.88 1.17
C LEU A 10 -0.23 0.07 0.32
N VAL A 11 -0.64 0.22 -0.93
CA VAL A 11 -0.05 1.20 -1.85
C VAL A 11 -1.08 2.28 -2.11
N ARG A 12 -0.70 3.52 -1.90
CA ARG A 12 -1.57 4.68 -2.10
C ARG A 12 -0.94 5.65 -3.10
N ASP A 13 -1.76 6.16 -4.00
CA ASP A 13 -1.36 7.23 -4.90
C ASP A 13 -1.22 8.52 -4.09
N ALA A 14 -0.03 9.10 -4.07
CA ALA A 14 0.24 10.30 -3.28
C ALA A 14 -0.55 11.51 -3.75
N ARG A 15 -0.95 11.54 -5.03
CA ARG A 15 -1.69 12.67 -5.60
C ARG A 15 -3.17 12.60 -5.32
N THR A 16 -3.75 11.42 -5.40
CA THR A 16 -5.21 11.26 -5.29
C THR A 16 -5.64 10.73 -3.93
N GLY A 17 -4.73 10.11 -3.20
CA GLY A 17 -5.06 9.45 -1.94
C GLY A 17 -5.76 8.12 -2.11
N LYS A 18 -5.89 7.62 -3.34
CA LYS A 18 -6.55 6.34 -3.60
C LYS A 18 -5.57 5.18 -3.42
N PHE A 19 -6.12 4.05 -3.02
CA PHE A 19 -5.35 2.82 -2.80
C PHE A 19 -5.41 1.91 -4.02
N LEU A 20 -4.34 1.16 -4.23
CA LEU A 20 -4.33 0.12 -5.25
C LEU A 20 -5.13 -1.06 -4.74
N GLY A 21 -6.15 -1.43 -5.49
CA GLY A 21 -7.02 -2.56 -5.14
C GLY A 21 -6.53 -3.87 -5.73
N GLY A 22 -7.11 -4.98 -5.23
CA GLY A 22 -6.74 -6.32 -5.66
C GLY A 22 -7.03 -6.60 -7.13
N ASN A 23 -7.92 -5.82 -7.74
CA ASN A 23 -8.24 -5.94 -9.16
C ASN A 23 -7.37 -5.05 -10.06
N GLY A 24 -6.34 -4.43 -9.50
CA GLY A 24 -5.47 -3.53 -10.24
C GLY A 24 -6.01 -2.12 -10.42
N ARG A 25 -7.15 -1.82 -9.84
CA ARG A 25 -7.78 -0.51 -9.96
C ARG A 25 -7.59 0.30 -8.68
N TRP A 26 -7.53 1.62 -8.84
CA TRP A 26 -7.45 2.52 -7.71
C TRP A 26 -8.82 2.64 -7.04
N THR A 27 -8.83 2.64 -5.72
CA THR A 27 -10.05 2.70 -4.93
C THR A 27 -9.89 3.66 -3.76
N LYS A 28 -10.97 4.35 -3.41
CA LYS A 28 -11.01 5.17 -2.21
C LYS A 28 -11.27 4.33 -0.95
N ARG A 29 -11.65 3.08 -1.13
CA ARG A 29 -12.04 2.21 -0.01
C ARG A 29 -10.84 1.43 0.47
N ILE A 30 -10.45 1.69 1.69
CA ILE A 30 -9.30 1.02 2.30
C ILE A 30 -9.56 -0.48 2.48
N ASP A 31 -10.82 -0.87 2.68
CA ASP A 31 -11.18 -2.27 2.83
C ASP A 31 -11.04 -3.05 1.52
N ARG A 32 -10.93 -2.37 0.41
CA ARG A 32 -10.71 -3.00 -0.90
C ARG A 32 -9.27 -2.87 -1.37
N ALA A 33 -8.43 -2.24 -0.58
CA ALA A 33 -7.03 -2.08 -0.93
C ALA A 33 -6.31 -3.43 -0.86
N LEU A 34 -5.41 -3.64 -1.80
CA LEU A 34 -4.59 -4.86 -1.83
C LEU A 34 -3.61 -4.84 -0.67
N ASP A 35 -3.59 -5.92 0.10
CA ASP A 35 -2.64 -6.11 1.19
C ASP A 35 -1.41 -6.82 0.64
N PHE A 36 -0.28 -6.12 0.64
CA PHE A 36 0.98 -6.68 0.15
C PHE A 36 1.70 -7.40 1.29
N PRO A 37 2.02 -8.68 1.13
CA PRO A 37 2.64 -9.45 2.21
C PRO A 37 4.07 -9.02 2.51
N HIS A 38 4.77 -8.50 1.50
CA HIS A 38 6.18 -8.11 1.65
C HIS A 38 6.47 -6.82 0.93
N MET A 39 7.45 -6.08 1.44
CA MET A 39 7.87 -4.84 0.81
C MET A 39 8.37 -5.04 -0.61
N MET A 40 9.02 -6.17 -0.89
CA MET A 40 9.50 -6.48 -2.23
C MET A 40 8.36 -6.63 -3.22
N HIS A 41 7.21 -7.12 -2.79
CA HIS A 41 6.02 -7.18 -3.64
C HIS A 41 5.54 -5.79 -4.02
N VAL A 42 5.62 -4.84 -3.08
CA VAL A 42 5.27 -3.46 -3.36
C VAL A 42 6.20 -2.88 -4.43
N VAL A 43 7.49 -3.02 -4.22
CA VAL A 43 8.49 -2.50 -5.16
C VAL A 43 8.30 -3.12 -6.54
N HIS A 44 8.15 -4.43 -6.60
CA HIS A 44 7.97 -5.16 -7.86
C HIS A 44 6.73 -4.68 -8.60
N THR A 45 5.62 -4.54 -7.89
CA THR A 45 4.36 -4.07 -8.49
C THR A 45 4.51 -2.65 -9.02
N CYS A 46 5.15 -1.77 -8.27
CA CYS A 46 5.37 -0.39 -8.69
C CYS A 46 6.22 -0.33 -9.95
N LEU A 47 7.27 -1.14 -10.02
CA LEU A 47 8.13 -1.18 -11.20
C LEU A 47 7.39 -1.75 -12.42
N LEU A 48 6.64 -2.83 -12.23
CA LEU A 48 5.90 -3.46 -13.32
C LEU A 48 4.85 -2.54 -13.93
N HIS A 49 4.18 -1.76 -13.11
CA HIS A 49 3.09 -0.91 -13.54
C HIS A 49 3.50 0.55 -13.75
N GLY A 50 4.79 0.85 -13.61
CA GLY A 50 5.29 2.21 -13.80
C GLY A 50 4.73 3.22 -12.83
N LEU A 51 4.43 2.81 -11.62
CA LEU A 51 3.90 3.71 -10.61
C LEU A 51 5.02 4.58 -10.05
N ARG A 52 4.79 5.89 -9.97
CA ARG A 52 5.84 6.81 -9.55
C ARG A 52 5.53 7.51 -8.25
N ASP A 53 4.42 8.23 -8.19
CA ASP A 53 4.10 9.06 -7.02
C ASP A 53 3.21 8.27 -6.08
N VAL A 54 3.80 7.25 -5.45
CA VAL A 54 3.08 6.38 -4.54
C VAL A 54 3.72 6.39 -3.15
N GLU A 55 2.93 5.98 -2.19
CA GLU A 55 3.35 5.81 -0.81
C GLU A 55 2.94 4.44 -0.35
N VAL A 56 3.73 3.90 0.57
CA VAL A 56 3.34 2.68 1.27
C VAL A 56 2.64 3.11 2.56
N VAL A 57 1.44 2.60 2.77
CA VAL A 57 0.69 2.84 3.99
C VAL A 57 0.72 1.56 4.82
N LEU A 58 1.33 1.66 5.98
CA LEU A 58 1.33 0.57 6.94
C LEU A 58 0.13 0.78 7.86
N HIS A 59 -0.82 -0.11 7.77
CA HIS A 59 -2.08 -0.02 8.50
C HIS A 59 -2.15 -1.13 9.54
N PHE A 60 -2.19 -0.75 10.79
CA PHE A 60 -2.30 -1.70 11.90
C PHE A 60 -3.31 -1.19 12.91
N GLY A 61 -4.40 -1.93 13.03
CA GLY A 61 -5.51 -1.52 13.87
C GLY A 61 -6.11 -0.21 13.39
N ASP A 62 -6.14 0.79 14.24
CA ASP A 62 -6.62 2.13 13.92
C ASP A 62 -5.48 3.10 13.58
N ARG A 63 -4.26 2.60 13.47
CA ARG A 63 -3.07 3.42 13.21
C ARG A 63 -2.61 3.26 11.79
N MET A 64 -2.11 4.33 11.21
CA MET A 64 -1.53 4.32 9.87
C MET A 64 -0.21 5.06 9.88
N LYS A 65 0.77 4.47 9.23
CA LYS A 65 2.06 5.11 9.01
C LYS A 65 2.33 5.14 7.51
N THR A 66 2.69 6.30 7.01
CA THR A 66 2.96 6.47 5.58
C THR A 66 4.46 6.58 5.34
N VAL A 67 4.93 5.81 4.37
CA VAL A 67 6.32 5.85 3.94
C VAL A 67 6.35 6.18 2.46
N PRO A 68 6.95 7.32 2.06
CA PRO A 68 7.07 7.64 0.65
C PRO A 68 7.90 6.60 -0.08
N LEU A 69 7.51 6.27 -1.29
CA LEU A 69 8.21 5.32 -2.11
C LEU A 69 8.49 5.95 -3.48
N HIS A 70 9.77 6.09 -3.80
CA HIS A 70 10.19 6.62 -5.08
C HIS A 70 10.71 5.48 -5.94
N CYS A 71 9.89 5.06 -6.88
CA CYS A 71 10.26 4.05 -7.86
C CYS A 71 10.71 4.76 -9.14
N ARG A 72 11.93 4.48 -9.55
CA ARG A 72 12.47 5.03 -10.80
C ARG A 72 12.81 3.90 -11.76
#